data_55d5c04683219c9df784ab23c14287b4
#
_entry.id   55d5c04683219c9df784ab23c14287b4
#
_cell.length_a   1.000
_cell.length_b   1.000
_cell.length_c   1.000
_cell.angle_alpha   90.00
_cell.angle_beta   90.00
_cell.angle_gamma   90.00
#
_symmetry.space_group_name_H-M   'P 1'
#
loop_
_entity.id
_entity.type
_entity.pdbx_description
1 polymer ?
#
loop_
_entity_poly.entity_id
_entity_poly.type
_entity_poly.pdbx_seq_one_letter_code
_entity_poly.pdbx_strand_id
1 'polypeptide(L)'
;MNTERSAAGGSRRRALLILAGAALLVLALLVGVVVSLSSMFSADEPSSTYQGPPAATGPGADGGGAGGGNGPEAEAALAHAPMLEVPGQAALPHTLSTRSAGPPITLPQPEQASGVLVPTGFPDTEQGAIAQAVELTRVGFTGADPQVWAQAYDSMAEPGAAPAAQTPASQDLVAFRRAANMPRTGPTRATVTWTPTSALVKGSTDDGSYVVTCVLGELVTDYKGRVATGGLGNCLPMRRVGDQWLVASGPRAWVAPATWPGSDEAVSVGYRDIIR
;
A
#
# COMPACT_ATOMS: atom_id res chain seq x y z
N MET A 1 43.10 -57.52 23.15
CA MET A 1 41.74 -57.01 23.39
C MET A 1 41.84 -55.52 23.59
N ASN A 2 41.72 -54.74 22.54
CA ASN A 2 41.55 -53.28 22.61
C ASN A 2 41.48 -52.77 21.19
N THR A 3 40.27 -52.50 20.67
CA THR A 3 40.10 -51.60 19.53
C THR A 3 38.60 -51.30 19.38
N GLU A 4 38.14 -50.24 20.08
CA GLU A 4 36.90 -49.55 19.70
C GLU A 4 36.84 -48.18 20.41
N ARG A 5 37.48 -47.15 19.84
CA ARG A 5 37.21 -45.74 20.14
C ARG A 5 37.81 -44.87 19.05
N SER A 6 37.11 -44.68 17.94
CA SER A 6 37.41 -43.57 17.02
C SER A 6 36.40 -43.46 15.87
N ALA A 7 35.11 -43.28 16.17
CA ALA A 7 34.14 -42.98 15.12
C ALA A 7 33.15 -41.83 15.42
N ALA A 8 33.24 -41.19 16.59
CA ALA A 8 32.27 -40.21 17.01
C ALA A 8 32.61 -38.73 16.70
N GLY A 9 33.84 -38.43 16.26
CA GLY A 9 34.30 -37.06 16.01
C GLY A 9 34.00 -36.47 14.64
N GLY A 10 33.80 -37.34 13.63
CA GLY A 10 33.62 -36.89 12.23
C GLY A 10 32.22 -36.43 11.87
N SER A 11 31.22 -36.99 12.51
CA SER A 11 29.81 -36.67 12.20
C SER A 11 29.37 -35.30 12.70
N ARG A 12 29.82 -34.88 13.89
CA ARG A 12 29.50 -33.58 14.47
C ARG A 12 30.11 -32.40 13.70
N ARG A 13 31.34 -32.54 13.22
CA ARG A 13 31.99 -31.52 12.38
C ARG A 13 31.34 -31.38 11.02
N ARG A 14 30.89 -32.48 10.40
CA ARG A 14 30.15 -32.43 9.14
C ARG A 14 28.74 -31.80 9.33
N ALA A 15 28.05 -32.12 10.40
CA ALA A 15 26.77 -31.52 10.73
C ALA A 15 26.87 -30.00 11.00
N LEU A 16 27.93 -29.56 11.68
CA LEU A 16 28.18 -28.12 11.94
C LEU A 16 28.55 -27.39 10.64
N LEU A 17 29.30 -27.99 9.72
CA LEU A 17 29.63 -27.39 8.43
C LEU A 17 28.40 -27.28 7.52
N ILE A 18 27.50 -28.25 7.56
CA ILE A 18 26.23 -28.22 6.80
C ILE A 18 25.29 -27.14 7.37
N LEU A 19 25.20 -27.00 8.70
CA LEU A 19 24.41 -25.97 9.34
C LEU A 19 24.97 -24.56 9.09
N ALA A 20 26.29 -24.40 9.11
CA ALA A 20 26.94 -23.12 8.80
C ALA A 20 26.75 -22.76 7.31
N GLY A 21 26.85 -23.73 6.39
CA GLY A 21 26.59 -23.53 4.97
C GLY A 21 25.13 -23.15 4.67
N ALA A 22 24.18 -23.79 5.36
CA ALA A 22 22.76 -23.47 5.20
C ALA A 22 22.42 -22.06 5.75
N ALA A 23 23.02 -21.66 6.87
CA ALA A 23 22.84 -20.33 7.42
C ALA A 23 23.41 -19.23 6.52
N LEU A 24 24.58 -19.45 5.90
CA LEU A 24 25.18 -18.54 4.93
C LEU A 24 24.35 -18.43 3.64
N LEU A 25 23.76 -19.54 3.18
CA LEU A 25 22.89 -19.55 2.00
C LEU A 25 21.59 -18.78 2.26
N VAL A 26 21.00 -18.92 3.44
CA VAL A 26 19.82 -18.16 3.84
C VAL A 26 20.14 -16.67 3.97
N LEU A 27 21.30 -16.32 4.54
CA LEU A 27 21.74 -14.92 4.64
C LEU A 27 22.01 -14.32 3.25
N ALA A 28 22.63 -15.05 2.34
CA ALA A 28 22.86 -14.62 0.96
C ALA A 28 21.56 -14.46 0.16
N LEU A 29 20.56 -15.32 0.39
CA LEU A 29 19.23 -15.19 -0.19
C LEU A 29 18.49 -13.97 0.35
N LEU A 30 18.59 -13.67 1.65
CA LEU A 30 17.98 -12.48 2.24
C LEU A 30 18.62 -11.19 1.73
N VAL A 31 19.95 -11.16 1.62
CA VAL A 31 20.68 -10.02 1.02
C VAL A 31 20.37 -9.89 -0.47
N GLY A 32 20.26 -11.00 -1.20
CA GLY A 32 19.89 -10.99 -2.62
C GLY A 32 18.49 -10.47 -2.89
N VAL A 33 17.52 -10.78 -2.02
CA VAL A 33 16.15 -10.26 -2.10
C VAL A 33 16.12 -8.75 -1.83
N VAL A 34 16.87 -8.26 -0.85
CA VAL A 34 16.96 -6.82 -0.54
C VAL A 34 17.61 -6.05 -1.68
N VAL A 35 18.68 -6.58 -2.28
CA VAL A 35 19.38 -5.95 -3.42
C VAL A 35 18.54 -6.01 -4.70
N SER A 36 17.78 -7.10 -4.93
CA SER A 36 16.89 -7.21 -6.11
C SER A 36 15.67 -6.29 -6.02
N LEU A 37 15.17 -6.01 -4.82
CA LEU A 37 14.09 -5.04 -4.63
C LEU A 37 14.59 -3.61 -4.88
N SER A 38 15.79 -3.25 -4.43
CA SER A 38 16.37 -1.93 -4.70
C SER A 38 16.73 -1.68 -6.17
N SER A 39 17.11 -2.71 -6.94
CA SER A 39 17.43 -2.57 -8.37
C SER A 39 16.19 -2.50 -9.29
N MET A 40 15.02 -2.93 -8.83
CA MET A 40 13.78 -2.78 -9.59
C MET A 40 13.21 -1.35 -9.54
N PHE A 41 13.67 -0.51 -8.60
CA PHE A 41 13.26 0.89 -8.49
C PHE A 41 14.25 1.87 -9.15
N SER A 42 15.35 1.37 -9.74
CA SER A 42 16.26 2.18 -10.55
C SER A 42 16.02 1.88 -12.03
N ALA A 43 14.93 2.37 -12.59
CA ALA A 43 14.75 2.44 -14.03
C ALA A 43 15.49 3.70 -14.53
N ASP A 44 16.36 3.50 -15.53
CA ASP A 44 17.15 4.54 -16.20
C ASP A 44 16.27 5.74 -16.58
N GLU A 45 16.56 6.91 -16.00
CA GLU A 45 16.07 8.19 -16.49
C GLU A 45 16.99 8.70 -17.61
N PRO A 46 16.42 9.11 -18.76
CA PRO A 46 17.17 9.95 -19.69
C PRO A 46 17.31 11.36 -19.09
N SER A 47 18.54 11.79 -18.89
CA SER A 47 18.90 13.12 -18.40
C SER A 47 18.30 14.22 -19.25
N SER A 48 17.22 14.83 -18.78
CA SER A 48 16.68 16.08 -19.27
C SER A 48 17.05 17.20 -18.30
N THR A 49 17.95 18.06 -18.71
CA THR A 49 18.34 19.29 -18.01
C THR A 49 17.12 20.23 -17.97
N TYR A 50 16.37 20.22 -16.88
CA TYR A 50 15.36 21.23 -16.61
C TYR A 50 15.91 22.25 -15.62
N GLN A 51 16.07 23.47 -16.10
CA GLN A 51 16.46 24.64 -15.33
C GLN A 51 15.20 25.20 -14.65
N GLY A 52 15.06 25.00 -13.35
CA GLY A 52 13.92 25.46 -12.56
C GLY A 52 13.98 26.98 -12.28
N PRO A 53 12.83 27.65 -12.13
CA PRO A 53 12.76 29.03 -11.67
C PRO A 53 13.03 29.15 -10.15
N PRO A 54 13.39 30.35 -9.66
CA PRO A 54 13.98 30.57 -8.34
C PRO A 54 12.99 30.36 -7.19
N ALA A 55 13.53 29.86 -6.07
CA ALA A 55 12.83 29.60 -4.84
C ALA A 55 12.14 30.84 -4.25
N ALA A 56 10.86 30.73 -3.91
CA ALA A 56 10.14 31.66 -3.05
C ALA A 56 10.13 31.10 -1.61
N THR A 57 10.73 31.89 -0.73
CA THR A 57 10.73 31.66 0.73
C THR A 57 9.42 32.10 1.36
N GLY A 58 8.81 31.23 2.19
CA GLY A 58 7.76 31.61 3.12
C GLY A 58 7.16 30.41 3.86
N PRO A 59 7.03 30.49 5.20
CA PRO A 59 6.49 29.38 6.01
C PRO A 59 4.99 29.50 6.16
N GLY A 60 4.25 28.43 5.86
CA GLY A 60 2.82 28.33 6.10
C GLY A 60 2.38 26.90 5.88
N ALA A 61 2.30 26.15 6.97
CA ALA A 61 1.69 24.84 7.00
C ALA A 61 0.16 25.02 7.01
N ASP A 62 -0.40 25.15 5.81
CA ASP A 62 -1.82 24.92 5.59
C ASP A 62 -1.91 23.83 4.52
N GLY A 63 -2.49 22.67 4.88
CA GLY A 63 -2.73 21.55 3.98
C GLY A 63 -3.78 21.94 2.92
N GLY A 64 -3.39 22.79 1.98
CA GLY A 64 -4.18 23.19 0.82
C GLY A 64 -3.81 22.34 -0.37
N GLY A 65 -4.69 21.41 -0.74
CA GLY A 65 -4.57 20.60 -1.93
C GLY A 65 -4.31 21.45 -3.17
N ALA A 66 -3.27 21.09 -3.92
CA ALA A 66 -3.05 21.58 -5.27
C ALA A 66 -4.13 21.00 -6.19
N GLY A 67 -5.23 21.69 -6.38
CA GLY A 67 -6.32 21.25 -7.21
C GLY A 67 -7.37 22.34 -7.39
N GLY A 68 -6.96 23.49 -7.95
CA GLY A 68 -7.86 24.62 -8.24
C GLY A 68 -8.47 24.61 -9.63
N GLY A 69 -8.75 23.46 -10.22
CA GLY A 69 -9.37 23.34 -11.52
C GLY A 69 -10.47 22.28 -11.51
N ASN A 70 -11.34 22.33 -12.50
CA ASN A 70 -12.39 21.35 -12.72
C ASN A 70 -12.15 20.61 -14.02
N GLY A 71 -12.71 19.40 -14.16
CA GLY A 71 -12.72 18.59 -15.36
C GLY A 71 -11.51 17.64 -15.48
N PRO A 72 -11.50 16.86 -16.59
CA PRO A 72 -10.61 15.70 -16.74
C PRO A 72 -9.12 16.01 -16.66
N GLU A 73 -8.71 17.21 -17.06
CA GLU A 73 -7.29 17.61 -16.99
C GLU A 73 -6.85 17.84 -15.54
N ALA A 74 -7.69 18.55 -14.76
CA ALA A 74 -7.41 18.78 -13.34
C ALA A 74 -7.42 17.46 -12.55
N GLU A 75 -8.36 16.59 -12.82
CA GLU A 75 -8.45 15.25 -12.24
C GLU A 75 -7.20 14.41 -12.54
N ALA A 76 -6.77 14.41 -13.82
CA ALA A 76 -5.58 13.70 -14.24
C ALA A 76 -4.31 14.25 -13.58
N ALA A 77 -4.19 15.58 -13.51
CA ALA A 77 -3.09 16.24 -12.82
C ALA A 77 -3.05 15.86 -11.34
N LEU A 78 -4.20 15.87 -10.66
CA LEU A 78 -4.31 15.47 -9.27
C LEU A 78 -4.00 13.99 -9.06
N ALA A 79 -4.53 13.09 -9.89
CA ALA A 79 -4.26 11.67 -9.80
C ALA A 79 -2.75 11.38 -9.95
N HIS A 80 -2.10 11.99 -10.93
CA HIS A 80 -0.69 11.80 -11.24
C HIS A 80 0.28 12.62 -10.39
N ALA A 81 -0.19 13.60 -9.60
CA ALA A 81 0.71 14.36 -8.75
C ALA A 81 1.54 13.41 -7.87
N PRO A 82 2.88 13.54 -7.84
CA PRO A 82 3.73 12.62 -7.08
C PRO A 82 3.45 12.71 -5.58
N MET A 83 3.65 11.59 -4.90
CA MET A 83 3.63 11.49 -3.45
C MET A 83 5.06 11.52 -2.90
N LEU A 84 5.20 11.79 -1.60
CA LEU A 84 6.50 11.70 -0.94
C LEU A 84 7.07 10.29 -1.08
N GLU A 85 8.28 10.18 -1.62
CA GLU A 85 9.00 8.91 -1.69
C GLU A 85 9.56 8.55 -0.32
N VAL A 86 9.36 7.31 0.07
CA VAL A 86 9.87 6.76 1.31
C VAL A 86 10.70 5.49 1.02
N PRO A 87 11.76 5.23 1.79
CA PRO A 87 12.54 4.01 1.61
C PRO A 87 11.69 2.76 1.93
N GLY A 88 11.91 1.66 1.21
CA GLY A 88 11.10 0.44 1.37
C GLY A 88 11.06 -0.13 2.79
N GLN A 89 12.11 0.09 3.61
CA GLN A 89 12.12 -0.29 5.01
C GLN A 89 11.14 0.51 5.88
N ALA A 90 10.66 1.67 5.42
CA ALA A 90 9.65 2.45 6.14
C ALA A 90 8.32 1.69 6.34
N ALA A 91 8.07 0.67 5.51
CA ALA A 91 6.90 -0.20 5.65
C ALA A 91 7.03 -1.25 6.76
N LEU A 92 8.24 -1.50 7.27
CA LEU A 92 8.46 -2.51 8.32
C LEU A 92 8.11 -1.93 9.70
N PRO A 93 7.73 -2.78 10.67
CA PRO A 93 7.45 -2.35 12.03
C PRO A 93 8.64 -1.62 12.67
N HIS A 94 8.42 -0.42 13.15
CA HIS A 94 9.40 0.38 13.89
C HIS A 94 8.71 1.39 14.81
N THR A 95 9.47 2.32 15.40
CA THR A 95 8.98 3.27 16.41
C THR A 95 7.84 4.14 15.90
N LEU A 96 6.81 4.30 16.72
CA LEU A 96 5.70 5.20 16.44
C LEU A 96 6.13 6.65 16.65
N SER A 97 5.56 7.54 15.83
CA SER A 97 5.74 8.98 15.95
C SER A 97 5.08 9.53 17.22
N THR A 98 5.68 10.54 17.80
CA THR A 98 5.06 11.39 18.83
C THR A 98 4.31 12.59 18.20
N ARG A 99 4.41 12.75 16.88
CA ARG A 99 3.74 13.80 16.09
C ARG A 99 2.49 13.23 15.43
N SER A 100 1.62 14.11 14.96
CA SER A 100 0.45 13.79 14.15
C SER A 100 0.44 14.64 12.88
N ALA A 101 -0.03 14.11 11.77
CA ALA A 101 -0.27 14.86 10.53
C ALA A 101 -1.55 15.72 10.60
N GLY A 102 -2.34 15.58 11.65
CA GLY A 102 -3.57 16.32 11.88
C GLY A 102 -4.54 15.57 12.79
N PRO A 103 -5.71 16.10 13.07
CA PRO A 103 -6.72 15.40 13.86
C PRO A 103 -7.15 14.11 13.17
N PRO A 104 -7.55 13.06 13.90
CA PRO A 104 -8.08 11.83 13.32
C PRO A 104 -9.25 12.09 12.37
N ILE A 105 -9.37 11.26 11.35
CA ILE A 105 -10.47 11.29 10.39
C ILE A 105 -11.59 10.37 10.90
N THR A 106 -12.73 10.92 11.24
CA THR A 106 -13.91 10.11 11.58
C THR A 106 -14.55 9.61 10.30
N LEU A 107 -14.60 8.29 10.14
CA LEU A 107 -15.23 7.65 8.99
C LEU A 107 -16.75 7.53 9.24
N PRO A 108 -17.58 8.02 8.32
CA PRO A 108 -19.03 7.82 8.41
C PRO A 108 -19.40 6.35 8.22
N GLN A 109 -20.51 5.95 8.78
CA GLN A 109 -21.19 4.71 8.41
C GLN A 109 -21.95 4.92 7.10
N PRO A 110 -22.17 3.88 6.29
CA PRO A 110 -23.04 4.00 5.13
C PRO A 110 -24.47 4.34 5.57
N GLU A 111 -25.10 5.30 4.91
CA GLU A 111 -26.49 5.70 5.20
C GLU A 111 -27.46 4.55 4.90
N GLN A 112 -27.19 3.83 3.83
CA GLN A 112 -27.86 2.57 3.48
C GLN A 112 -26.79 1.57 3.04
N ALA A 113 -26.55 0.54 3.84
CA ALA A 113 -25.62 -0.51 3.45
C ALA A 113 -26.16 -1.21 2.20
N SER A 114 -25.57 -0.93 1.07
CA SER A 114 -25.84 -1.53 -0.24
C SER A 114 -24.53 -2.08 -0.81
N GLY A 115 -24.61 -2.73 -1.96
CA GLY A 115 -23.45 -3.41 -2.56
C GLY A 115 -23.33 -4.87 -2.12
N VAL A 116 -23.09 -5.74 -3.11
CA VAL A 116 -23.02 -7.20 -2.89
C VAL A 116 -21.64 -7.63 -2.39
N LEU A 117 -20.58 -7.04 -2.95
CA LEU A 117 -19.19 -7.41 -2.63
C LEU A 117 -18.53 -6.36 -1.73
N VAL A 118 -18.61 -5.10 -2.12
CA VAL A 118 -18.08 -3.97 -1.36
C VAL A 118 -19.24 -3.16 -0.80
N PRO A 119 -19.30 -2.89 0.51
CA PRO A 119 -20.31 -1.99 1.07
C PRO A 119 -20.26 -0.61 0.41
N THR A 120 -21.43 -0.06 0.07
CA THR A 120 -21.59 1.26 -0.55
C THR A 120 -22.65 2.09 0.21
N GLY A 121 -22.94 3.31 -0.25
CA GLY A 121 -23.93 4.17 0.38
C GLY A 121 -23.33 5.11 1.43
N PHE A 122 -22.06 5.44 1.27
CA PHE A 122 -21.40 6.45 2.11
C PHE A 122 -21.84 7.87 1.69
N PRO A 123 -21.90 8.81 2.65
CA PRO A 123 -22.39 10.17 2.38
C PRO A 123 -21.54 10.92 1.34
N ASP A 124 -22.15 11.93 0.72
CA ASP A 124 -21.51 12.83 -0.26
C ASP A 124 -20.58 13.82 0.44
N THR A 125 -19.48 13.32 0.95
CA THR A 125 -18.44 14.08 1.65
C THR A 125 -17.08 13.47 1.37
N GLU A 126 -16.02 14.23 1.57
CA GLU A 126 -14.64 13.74 1.50
C GLU A 126 -14.43 12.53 2.42
N GLN A 127 -14.99 12.55 3.63
CA GLN A 127 -14.94 11.41 4.55
C GLN A 127 -15.69 10.19 4.02
N GLY A 128 -16.78 10.41 3.27
CA GLY A 128 -17.50 9.33 2.57
C GLY A 128 -16.66 8.69 1.47
N ALA A 129 -15.91 9.49 0.69
CA ALA A 129 -14.96 8.98 -0.31
C ALA A 129 -13.86 8.14 0.35
N ILE A 130 -13.31 8.63 1.47
CA ILE A 130 -12.30 7.87 2.26
C ILE A 130 -12.90 6.55 2.77
N ALA A 131 -14.10 6.59 3.34
CA ALA A 131 -14.76 5.39 3.88
C ALA A 131 -15.01 4.35 2.78
N GLN A 132 -15.42 4.78 1.59
CA GLN A 132 -15.59 3.89 0.43
C GLN A 132 -14.25 3.29 -0.03
N ALA A 133 -13.19 4.09 -0.10
CA ALA A 133 -11.86 3.62 -0.45
C ALA A 133 -11.30 2.62 0.59
N VAL A 134 -11.56 2.85 1.88
CA VAL A 134 -11.23 1.92 2.96
C VAL A 134 -11.94 0.58 2.79
N GLU A 135 -13.26 0.58 2.54
CA GLU A 135 -14.00 -0.67 2.37
C GLU A 135 -13.60 -1.43 1.11
N LEU A 136 -13.40 -0.72 -0.01
CA LEU A 136 -12.90 -1.34 -1.24
C LEU A 136 -11.53 -1.99 -1.02
N THR A 137 -10.59 -1.27 -0.38
CA THR A 137 -9.25 -1.81 -0.13
C THR A 137 -9.30 -2.98 0.85
N ARG A 138 -10.10 -2.88 1.92
CA ARG A 138 -10.26 -3.94 2.92
C ARG A 138 -10.77 -5.25 2.28
N VAL A 139 -11.78 -5.17 1.43
CA VAL A 139 -12.32 -6.32 0.70
C VAL A 139 -11.30 -6.83 -0.32
N GLY A 140 -10.73 -5.93 -1.11
CA GLY A 140 -9.83 -6.27 -2.21
C GLY A 140 -8.48 -6.84 -1.76
N PHE A 141 -8.01 -6.50 -0.55
CA PHE A 141 -6.75 -7.02 -0.01
C PHE A 141 -6.92 -8.33 0.78
N THR A 142 -8.13 -8.87 0.85
CA THR A 142 -8.38 -10.15 1.52
C THR A 142 -7.52 -11.26 0.93
N GLY A 143 -6.75 -11.93 1.79
CA GLY A 143 -5.83 -13.00 1.39
C GLY A 143 -4.68 -12.54 0.49
N ALA A 144 -4.46 -11.23 0.33
CA ALA A 144 -3.55 -10.63 -0.63
C ALA A 144 -3.70 -11.21 -2.05
N ASP A 145 -4.93 -11.47 -2.49
CA ASP A 145 -5.20 -12.13 -3.77
C ASP A 145 -5.51 -11.11 -4.86
N PRO A 146 -4.67 -11.02 -5.94
CA PRO A 146 -4.94 -10.12 -7.05
C PRO A 146 -6.29 -10.37 -7.75
N GLN A 147 -6.84 -11.59 -7.69
CA GLN A 147 -8.18 -11.86 -8.23
C GLN A 147 -9.28 -11.28 -7.34
N VAL A 148 -9.12 -11.35 -6.01
CA VAL A 148 -10.06 -10.72 -5.08
C VAL A 148 -10.03 -9.20 -5.23
N TRP A 149 -8.81 -8.65 -5.37
CA TRP A 149 -8.67 -7.23 -5.71
C TRP A 149 -9.40 -6.86 -6.99
N ALA A 150 -9.18 -7.61 -8.08
CA ALA A 150 -9.82 -7.31 -9.36
C ALA A 150 -11.35 -7.36 -9.26
N GLN A 151 -11.91 -8.37 -8.59
CA GLN A 151 -13.36 -8.49 -8.40
C GLN A 151 -13.93 -7.32 -7.58
N ALA A 152 -13.28 -6.95 -6.49
CA ALA A 152 -13.70 -5.82 -5.67
C ALA A 152 -13.60 -4.49 -6.43
N TYR A 153 -12.48 -4.27 -7.09
CA TYR A 153 -12.21 -3.06 -7.89
C TYR A 153 -13.21 -2.92 -9.04
N ASP A 154 -13.38 -3.97 -9.85
CA ASP A 154 -14.27 -3.93 -11.02
C ASP A 154 -15.75 -3.74 -10.62
N SER A 155 -16.15 -4.18 -9.40
CA SER A 155 -17.49 -3.95 -8.88
C SER A 155 -17.76 -2.48 -8.52
N MET A 156 -16.70 -1.68 -8.39
CA MET A 156 -16.75 -0.28 -7.94
C MET A 156 -16.18 0.69 -8.98
N ALA A 157 -15.70 0.20 -10.12
CA ALA A 157 -15.05 1.02 -11.13
C ALA A 157 -16.07 1.61 -12.14
N GLU A 158 -15.92 2.89 -12.45
CA GLU A 158 -16.63 3.49 -13.59
C GLU A 158 -16.19 2.86 -14.92
N PRO A 159 -17.06 2.82 -15.92
CA PRO A 159 -16.65 2.52 -17.29
C PRO A 159 -15.52 3.49 -17.73
N GLY A 160 -14.38 2.93 -18.17
CA GLY A 160 -13.20 3.72 -18.53
C GLY A 160 -12.19 3.95 -17.40
N ALA A 161 -12.42 3.41 -16.20
CA ALA A 161 -11.40 3.32 -15.17
C ALA A 161 -10.21 2.45 -15.63
N ALA A 162 -9.03 2.69 -15.08
CA ALA A 162 -7.86 1.89 -15.37
C ALA A 162 -8.14 0.41 -15.05
N PRO A 163 -7.71 -0.56 -15.89
CA PRO A 163 -7.91 -1.98 -15.58
C PRO A 163 -7.34 -2.37 -14.23
N ALA A 164 -8.04 -3.17 -13.44
CA ALA A 164 -7.64 -3.60 -12.10
C ALA A 164 -6.18 -4.12 -12.05
N ALA A 165 -5.77 -4.91 -13.06
CA ALA A 165 -4.42 -5.46 -13.16
C ALA A 165 -3.32 -4.41 -13.39
N GLN A 166 -3.67 -3.21 -13.82
CA GLN A 166 -2.75 -2.09 -14.03
C GLN A 166 -2.65 -1.15 -12.82
N THR A 167 -3.47 -1.37 -11.79
CA THR A 167 -3.40 -0.57 -10.56
C THR A 167 -2.15 -0.90 -9.75
N PRO A 168 -1.55 0.09 -9.05
CA PRO A 168 -0.45 -0.18 -8.12
C PRO A 168 -0.79 -1.28 -7.11
N ALA A 169 -1.98 -1.24 -6.53
CA ALA A 169 -2.45 -2.25 -5.59
C ALA A 169 -2.35 -3.69 -6.14
N SER A 170 -2.79 -3.93 -7.38
CA SER A 170 -2.67 -5.25 -8.01
C SER A 170 -1.22 -5.67 -8.17
N GLN A 171 -0.35 -4.74 -8.57
CA GLN A 171 1.08 -4.99 -8.76
C GLN A 171 1.76 -5.34 -7.43
N ASP A 172 1.42 -4.62 -6.36
CA ASP A 172 1.93 -4.88 -5.01
C ASP A 172 1.49 -6.24 -4.48
N LEU A 173 0.23 -6.63 -4.67
CA LEU A 173 -0.26 -7.95 -4.28
C LEU A 173 0.44 -9.08 -5.05
N VAL A 174 0.69 -8.90 -6.35
CA VAL A 174 1.44 -9.85 -7.17
C VAL A 174 2.89 -9.96 -6.68
N ALA A 175 3.54 -8.81 -6.42
CA ALA A 175 4.91 -8.77 -5.91
C ALA A 175 5.02 -9.42 -4.52
N PHE A 176 4.07 -9.10 -3.62
CA PHE A 176 3.97 -9.71 -2.30
C PHE A 176 3.85 -11.25 -2.38
N ARG A 177 2.90 -11.78 -3.16
CA ARG A 177 2.70 -13.22 -3.31
C ARG A 177 3.93 -13.91 -3.89
N ARG A 178 4.59 -13.27 -4.85
CA ARG A 178 5.85 -13.76 -5.42
C ARG A 178 6.96 -13.82 -4.36
N ALA A 179 7.16 -12.75 -3.60
CA ALA A 179 8.17 -12.67 -2.53
C ALA A 179 7.90 -13.69 -1.41
N ALA A 180 6.63 -13.91 -1.07
CA ALA A 180 6.20 -14.87 -0.06
C ALA A 180 6.14 -16.33 -0.58
N ASN A 181 6.55 -16.59 -1.82
CA ASN A 181 6.47 -17.90 -2.47
C ASN A 181 5.06 -18.53 -2.40
N MET A 182 4.04 -17.70 -2.59
CA MET A 182 2.63 -18.10 -2.64
C MET A 182 2.17 -18.39 -4.07
N PRO A 183 1.06 -19.12 -4.27
CA PRO A 183 0.40 -19.21 -5.57
C PRO A 183 0.09 -17.80 -6.10
N ARG A 184 0.16 -17.61 -7.42
CA ARG A 184 -0.13 -16.30 -8.04
C ARG A 184 -1.50 -15.75 -7.63
N THR A 185 -2.48 -16.62 -7.55
CA THR A 185 -3.88 -16.34 -7.20
C THR A 185 -4.47 -17.52 -6.42
N GLY A 186 -5.65 -17.35 -5.85
CA GLY A 186 -6.37 -18.40 -5.14
C GLY A 186 -5.86 -18.63 -3.71
N PRO A 187 -6.38 -19.68 -3.05
CA PRO A 187 -6.10 -19.95 -1.65
C PRO A 187 -4.63 -20.18 -1.36
N THR A 188 -4.18 -19.73 -0.20
CA THR A 188 -2.84 -19.98 0.34
C THR A 188 -2.93 -20.76 1.66
N ARG A 189 -1.78 -21.28 2.13
CA ARG A 189 -1.67 -21.86 3.47
C ARG A 189 -1.41 -20.81 4.56
N ALA A 190 -1.15 -19.58 4.16
CA ALA A 190 -1.00 -18.46 5.08
C ALA A 190 -2.33 -17.73 5.21
N THR A 191 -2.63 -17.24 6.41
CA THR A 191 -3.67 -16.25 6.61
C THR A 191 -3.07 -14.87 6.36
N VAL A 192 -3.68 -14.10 5.47
CA VAL A 192 -3.26 -12.73 5.18
C VAL A 192 -4.45 -11.81 5.43
N THR A 193 -4.25 -10.84 6.31
CA THR A 193 -5.23 -9.82 6.66
C THR A 193 -4.65 -8.43 6.48
N TRP A 194 -5.49 -7.49 6.05
CA TRP A 194 -5.14 -6.08 5.99
C TRP A 194 -6.14 -5.29 6.82
N THR A 195 -5.63 -4.50 7.76
CA THR A 195 -6.44 -3.70 8.69
C THR A 195 -6.17 -2.22 8.43
N PRO A 196 -7.17 -1.43 8.01
CA PRO A 196 -7.01 0.01 7.80
C PRO A 196 -6.73 0.72 9.12
N THR A 197 -5.76 1.64 9.10
CA THR A 197 -5.33 2.41 10.29
C THR A 197 -5.37 3.90 10.06
N SER A 198 -5.06 4.34 8.85
CA SER A 198 -4.90 5.76 8.53
C SER A 198 -5.27 6.06 7.09
N ALA A 199 -5.54 7.33 6.82
CA ALA A 199 -5.83 7.81 5.48
C ALA A 199 -5.33 9.24 5.31
N LEU A 200 -5.23 9.66 4.05
CA LEU A 200 -5.03 11.06 3.66
C LEU A 200 -5.85 11.37 2.41
N VAL A 201 -6.20 12.64 2.25
CA VAL A 201 -6.71 13.18 1.00
C VAL A 201 -5.59 13.91 0.30
N LYS A 202 -5.29 13.49 -0.92
CA LYS A 202 -4.29 14.12 -1.76
C LYS A 202 -4.80 15.43 -2.35
N GLY A 203 -6.10 15.48 -2.58
CA GLY A 203 -6.84 16.65 -3.04
C GLY A 203 -8.22 16.28 -3.59
N SER A 204 -8.97 17.30 -3.97
CA SER A 204 -10.27 17.18 -4.64
C SER A 204 -10.39 18.19 -5.77
N THR A 205 -11.23 17.88 -6.76
CA THR A 205 -11.63 18.76 -7.87
C THR A 205 -13.15 18.66 -8.06
N ASP A 206 -13.68 19.41 -9.01
CA ASP A 206 -15.09 19.35 -9.40
C ASP A 206 -16.05 19.54 -8.19
N ASP A 207 -15.76 20.58 -7.40
CA ASP A 207 -16.52 20.93 -6.20
C ASP A 207 -16.62 19.80 -5.16
N GLY A 208 -15.59 18.94 -5.11
CA GLY A 208 -15.52 17.81 -4.19
C GLY A 208 -16.12 16.51 -4.71
N SER A 209 -16.69 16.51 -5.92
CA SER A 209 -17.24 15.29 -6.52
C SER A 209 -16.16 14.33 -7.04
N TYR A 210 -14.91 14.78 -7.15
CA TYR A 210 -13.74 13.95 -7.44
C TYR A 210 -12.70 14.14 -6.34
N VAL A 211 -12.29 13.05 -5.71
CA VAL A 211 -11.35 13.04 -4.57
C VAL A 211 -10.27 11.98 -4.82
N VAL A 212 -9.01 12.35 -4.72
CA VAL A 212 -7.92 11.35 -4.67
C VAL A 212 -7.57 11.12 -3.21
N THR A 213 -7.86 9.94 -2.72
CA THR A 213 -7.58 9.54 -1.33
C THR A 213 -6.64 8.35 -1.29
N CYS A 214 -5.78 8.32 -0.29
CA CYS A 214 -4.90 7.20 0.00
C CYS A 214 -5.25 6.62 1.37
N VAL A 215 -5.32 5.30 1.45
CA VAL A 215 -5.55 4.56 2.68
C VAL A 215 -4.29 3.77 3.03
N LEU A 216 -3.95 3.68 4.30
CA LEU A 216 -2.83 2.93 4.83
C LEU A 216 -3.35 1.93 5.86
N GLY A 217 -2.80 0.75 5.88
CA GLY A 217 -3.16 -0.27 6.84
C GLY A 217 -2.02 -1.21 7.15
N GLU A 218 -2.21 -2.00 8.18
CA GLU A 218 -1.31 -3.06 8.58
C GLU A 218 -1.67 -4.35 7.82
N LEU A 219 -0.71 -4.86 7.05
CA LEU A 219 -0.78 -6.19 6.42
C LEU A 219 -0.13 -7.20 7.36
N VAL A 220 -0.90 -8.16 7.82
CA VAL A 220 -0.44 -9.26 8.69
C VAL A 220 -0.50 -10.56 7.92
N THR A 221 0.59 -11.30 7.93
CA THR A 221 0.69 -12.63 7.34
C THR A 221 1.06 -13.63 8.42
N ASP A 222 0.22 -14.63 8.64
CA ASP A 222 0.51 -15.76 9.53
C ASP A 222 0.65 -17.05 8.70
N TYR A 223 1.80 -17.67 8.82
CA TYR A 223 2.07 -18.99 8.27
C TYR A 223 2.55 -19.93 9.38
N LYS A 224 1.67 -20.79 9.86
CA LYS A 224 1.96 -21.78 10.93
C LYS A 224 2.54 -21.14 12.20
N GLY A 225 1.95 -20.02 12.64
CA GLY A 225 2.40 -19.27 13.82
C GLY A 225 3.63 -18.40 13.60
N ARG A 226 4.14 -18.31 12.37
CA ARG A 226 5.16 -17.32 12.00
C ARG A 226 4.46 -16.10 11.44
N VAL A 227 4.51 -15.02 12.19
CA VAL A 227 3.85 -13.77 11.83
C VAL A 227 4.87 -12.81 11.22
N ALA A 228 4.49 -12.21 10.09
CA ALA A 228 5.18 -11.07 9.51
C ALA A 228 4.16 -9.95 9.31
N THR A 229 4.57 -8.72 9.59
CA THR A 229 3.73 -7.53 9.45
C THR A 229 4.44 -6.46 8.65
N GLY A 230 3.65 -5.60 8.01
CA GLY A 230 4.15 -4.43 7.28
C GLY A 230 3.03 -3.46 6.96
N GLY A 231 3.40 -2.22 6.71
CA GLY A 231 2.47 -1.22 6.22
C GLY A 231 2.24 -1.36 4.72
N LEU A 232 0.99 -1.30 4.29
CA LEU A 232 0.61 -1.33 2.88
C LEU A 232 -0.46 -0.28 2.61
N GLY A 233 -0.18 0.61 1.66
CA GLY A 233 -1.08 1.68 1.25
C GLY A 233 -1.74 1.43 -0.10
N ASN A 234 -2.82 2.15 -0.37
CA ASN A 234 -3.50 2.16 -1.67
C ASN A 234 -4.09 3.55 -1.92
N CYS A 235 -3.78 4.16 -3.06
CA CYS A 235 -4.38 5.43 -3.50
C CYS A 235 -5.41 5.17 -4.59
N LEU A 236 -6.57 5.79 -4.44
CA LEU A 236 -7.70 5.64 -5.36
C LEU A 236 -8.25 7.01 -5.76
N PRO A 237 -8.49 7.24 -7.06
CA PRO A 237 -9.31 8.35 -7.51
C PRO A 237 -10.77 7.95 -7.33
N MET A 238 -11.51 8.67 -6.50
CA MET A 238 -12.91 8.41 -6.21
C MET A 238 -13.77 9.50 -6.82
N ARG A 239 -14.87 9.12 -7.49
CA ARG A 239 -15.85 10.05 -8.04
C ARG A 239 -17.23 9.77 -7.51
N ARG A 240 -17.96 10.83 -7.21
CA ARG A 240 -19.37 10.76 -6.87
C ARG A 240 -20.20 10.58 -8.13
N VAL A 241 -20.91 9.45 -8.24
CA VAL A 241 -21.82 9.14 -9.33
C VAL A 241 -23.19 8.78 -8.77
N GLY A 242 -24.15 9.67 -8.95
CA GLY A 242 -25.44 9.52 -8.28
C GLY A 242 -25.28 9.55 -6.75
N ASP A 243 -25.67 8.47 -6.11
CA ASP A 243 -25.61 8.29 -4.65
C ASP A 243 -24.42 7.46 -4.17
N GLN A 244 -23.46 7.17 -5.05
CA GLN A 244 -22.33 6.28 -4.75
C GLN A 244 -20.97 6.92 -5.05
N TRP A 245 -19.97 6.55 -4.26
CA TRP A 245 -18.57 6.77 -4.58
C TRP A 245 -18.03 5.59 -5.37
N LEU A 246 -17.56 5.84 -6.60
CA LEU A 246 -16.95 4.85 -7.47
C LEU A 246 -15.47 5.17 -7.71
N VAL A 247 -14.68 4.17 -8.13
CA VAL A 247 -13.35 4.44 -8.65
C VAL A 247 -13.52 5.15 -9.99
N ALA A 248 -12.95 6.34 -10.10
CA ALA A 248 -13.15 7.23 -11.22
C ALA A 248 -12.58 6.67 -12.52
N SER A 249 -13.27 6.97 -13.64
CA SER A 249 -12.72 6.80 -14.98
C SER A 249 -11.49 7.69 -15.19
N GLY A 250 -10.63 7.31 -16.14
CA GLY A 250 -9.41 8.04 -16.43
C GLY A 250 -8.16 7.43 -15.77
N PRO A 251 -7.14 8.24 -15.46
CA PRO A 251 -5.87 7.72 -15.01
C PRO A 251 -5.95 7.16 -13.58
N ARG A 252 -5.15 6.13 -13.32
CA ARG A 252 -4.94 5.63 -11.96
C ARG A 252 -4.25 6.68 -11.10
N ALA A 253 -4.47 6.63 -9.78
CA ALA A 253 -3.72 7.45 -8.83
C ALA A 253 -2.24 7.03 -8.75
N TRP A 254 -1.40 7.96 -8.29
CA TRP A 254 0.00 7.67 -7.95
C TRP A 254 0.11 6.56 -6.92
N VAL A 255 1.28 5.91 -6.88
CA VAL A 255 1.55 4.84 -5.89
C VAL A 255 1.46 5.40 -4.48
N ALA A 256 0.77 4.69 -3.60
CA ALA A 256 0.69 5.05 -2.20
C ALA A 256 2.04 4.81 -1.51
N PRO A 257 2.58 5.77 -0.74
CA PRO A 257 3.75 5.51 0.08
C PRO A 257 3.45 4.43 1.12
N ALA A 258 4.20 3.32 1.06
CA ALA A 258 4.10 2.24 2.02
C ALA A 258 4.95 2.58 3.26
N THR A 259 4.29 2.86 4.38
CA THR A 259 4.93 3.20 5.65
C THR A 259 4.37 2.35 6.78
N TRP A 260 5.13 2.18 7.85
CA TRP A 260 4.56 1.60 9.06
C TRP A 260 3.52 2.56 9.64
N PRO A 261 2.27 2.09 9.90
CA PRO A 261 1.22 2.94 10.45
C PRO A 261 1.64 3.64 11.73
N GLY A 262 1.40 4.95 11.81
CA GLY A 262 1.75 5.78 12.97
C GLY A 262 3.24 6.14 13.10
N SER A 263 4.10 5.76 12.14
CA SER A 263 5.51 6.15 12.12
C SER A 263 5.73 7.62 11.73
N ASP A 264 6.95 8.11 11.93
CA ASP A 264 7.34 9.46 11.49
C ASP A 264 7.23 9.63 9.98
N GLU A 265 7.49 8.57 9.21
CA GLU A 265 7.32 8.54 7.75
C GLU A 265 5.84 8.65 7.38
N ALA A 266 4.96 7.90 8.06
CA ALA A 266 3.52 7.99 7.84
C ALA A 266 2.98 9.41 8.09
N VAL A 267 3.42 10.03 9.20
CA VAL A 267 3.08 11.42 9.53
C VAL A 267 3.64 12.39 8.50
N SER A 268 4.86 12.19 8.04
CA SER A 268 5.50 13.06 7.04
C SER A 268 4.84 12.98 5.67
N VAL A 269 4.30 11.81 5.30
CA VAL A 269 3.46 11.62 4.10
C VAL A 269 2.13 12.36 4.23
N GLY A 270 1.63 12.56 5.44
CA GLY A 270 0.34 13.18 5.73
C GLY A 270 -0.77 12.21 6.13
N TYR A 271 -0.44 10.95 6.42
CA TYR A 271 -1.42 9.98 6.92
C TYR A 271 -1.92 10.38 8.30
N ARG A 272 -3.23 10.44 8.47
CA ARG A 272 -3.95 10.73 9.71
C ARG A 272 -4.70 9.48 10.15
N ASP A 273 -4.73 9.22 11.45
CA ASP A 273 -5.48 8.08 11.98
C ASP A 273 -6.95 8.14 11.58
N ILE A 274 -7.55 6.98 11.35
CA ILE A 274 -8.98 6.85 11.11
C ILE A 274 -9.67 6.28 12.36
N ILE A 275 -10.85 6.81 12.67
CA ILE A 275 -11.73 6.33 13.74
C ILE A 275 -13.12 6.06 13.17
N ARG A 276 -13.82 5.07 13.72
CA ARG A 276 -15.17 4.67 13.33
C ARG A 276 -16.16 4.92 14.46
#